data_4b7918868a70be9297f46488a91e3e92
#
_entry.id   4b7918868a70be9297f46488a91e3e92
#
_cell.length_a   1.000
_cell.length_b   1.000
_cell.length_c   1.000
_cell.angle_alpha   90.00
_cell.angle_beta   90.00
_cell.angle_gamma   90.00
#
_symmetry.space_group_name_H-M   'P 1'
#
loop_
_entity.id
_entity.type
_entity.pdbx_description
1 polymer ?
#
loop_
_entity_poly.entity_id
_entity_poly.type
_entity_poly.pdbx_seq_one_letter_code
_entity_poly.pdbx_strand_id
1 'polypeptide(L)'
;MKVNKRFVLAGVSLASALLLTACGGGSSNQSTYSYIYSTDPNTLDYIASTRTTTSDITSNLVDGLLENDKYGNLIPSLAEDWTVSEDGLVYTYKLRKDAKWYTSEGEEYGAVTAHDFVTGIKHAVESKSEGLFLIQNSIKGLDAYAKGETTDFKTVGVKALDDYTVQYTLERPESFWNSKTTSGVLFPVNAAFLESQGKDFGSLKPSSILYNGPYYLKNLTSKSQIELVKNKEYYDEKNVHIDNVKLTYNDGSDPESVIKKFENGQYSFATVMPNSSTYKSVKKKFGDNIVYGVQYGTSYYLGFNIDRQKYNHTAKTTDAQKSSTKQAILNKDFRQAVNFAFDREAYAAQTSGADAATKILRNTLVPPTFVQVNGEEFGKVVEKQLVTYGDEWKDVNLDDAQTTLYNQEKAKAEFEKAKEQLQKEGVQFPIHLDYVVSQTDNSQVQQASSFKQSVEAVLGADNVVVDIQKVSDDDFNNITYFTDTAAEKDYDLAGGGWVPDYQDPSTYLESLSPVNGSVFYYLGVDAGSNSPAITAVDFGKYAELLKDANAEVSDQAVRYEKYAAAQAWLTDSSLILPTVSNGGTPMLQRTVPYSRAASWVGTKGTGTNYKYLELSEEVI
;
A
#
# COMPACT_ATOMS: atom_id res chain seq x y z
N MET A 1 29.34 -73.10 -35.03
CA MET A 1 28.63 -73.96 -36.05
C MET A 1 27.45 -73.15 -36.55
N LYS A 2 27.56 -72.55 -37.72
CA LYS A 2 26.78 -72.81 -38.92
C LYS A 2 25.28 -72.75 -38.70
N VAL A 3 24.42 -72.05 -39.41
CA VAL A 3 24.45 -71.38 -40.71
C VAL A 3 23.00 -71.05 -41.04
N ASN A 4 22.77 -69.86 -41.61
CA ASN A 4 21.90 -69.55 -42.75
C ASN A 4 20.37 -69.81 -42.65
N LYS A 5 19.54 -69.08 -43.26
CA LYS A 5 19.42 -68.17 -44.39
C LYS A 5 17.94 -67.80 -44.57
N ARG A 6 17.67 -66.53 -44.95
CA ARG A 6 16.95 -66.11 -46.18
C ARG A 6 15.49 -66.55 -46.36
N PHE A 7 14.60 -65.78 -46.75
CA PHE A 7 14.15 -64.82 -47.79
C PHE A 7 12.64 -64.64 -47.63
N VAL A 8 11.85 -63.78 -48.11
CA VAL A 8 11.84 -62.71 -49.11
C VAL A 8 10.53 -61.92 -48.97
N LEU A 9 10.59 -60.61 -49.13
CA LEU A 9 9.71 -59.63 -49.79
C LEU A 9 8.24 -59.96 -50.10
N ALA A 10 7.40 -59.03 -49.74
CA ALA A 10 6.55 -58.14 -50.57
C ALA A 10 5.65 -57.36 -49.61
N GLY A 11 5.69 -56.10 -49.38
CA GLY A 11 5.56 -55.02 -50.32
C GLY A 11 4.10 -54.58 -50.38
N VAL A 12 3.67 -53.63 -49.55
CA VAL A 12 2.73 -52.59 -49.98
C VAL A 12 3.00 -51.31 -49.10
N SER A 13 3.51 -50.32 -49.77
CA SER A 13 3.67 -48.98 -49.31
C SER A 13 2.31 -48.33 -49.13
N LEU A 14 1.96 -47.90 -47.89
CA LEU A 14 1.06 -46.76 -47.70
C LEU A 14 1.80 -45.77 -46.87
N ALA A 15 2.32 -44.77 -47.54
CA ALA A 15 2.85 -43.58 -46.97
C ALA A 15 1.71 -42.81 -46.30
N SER A 16 1.64 -42.89 -44.96
CA SER A 16 0.95 -41.91 -44.17
C SER A 16 2.01 -40.91 -43.73
N ALA A 17 2.15 -39.86 -44.52
CA ALA A 17 2.86 -38.65 -44.12
C ALA A 17 2.12 -38.03 -42.96
N LEU A 18 2.51 -38.36 -41.75
CA LEU A 18 2.27 -37.52 -40.57
C LEU A 18 3.15 -36.31 -40.73
N LEU A 19 2.57 -35.28 -41.29
CA LEU A 19 3.05 -33.91 -41.20
C LEU A 19 3.17 -33.55 -39.72
N LEU A 20 4.36 -33.66 -39.19
CA LEU A 20 4.81 -32.93 -38.04
C LEU A 20 4.84 -31.46 -38.44
N THR A 21 3.69 -30.80 -38.42
CA THR A 21 3.62 -29.36 -38.30
C THR A 21 4.06 -29.02 -36.87
N ALA A 22 5.36 -28.89 -36.71
CA ALA A 22 5.92 -28.09 -35.60
C ALA A 22 5.54 -26.65 -35.87
N CYS A 23 4.28 -26.29 -35.64
CA CYS A 23 3.91 -24.92 -35.39
C CYS A 23 4.37 -24.56 -33.97
N GLY A 24 5.54 -23.99 -33.90
CA GLY A 24 5.94 -23.17 -32.76
C GLY A 24 5.12 -21.88 -32.70
N GLY A 25 3.86 -22.00 -32.35
CA GLY A 25 3.01 -20.94 -31.90
C GLY A 25 2.53 -21.37 -30.51
N GLY A 26 3.12 -20.83 -29.47
CA GLY A 26 2.55 -20.95 -28.13
C GLY A 26 1.18 -20.32 -28.17
N SER A 27 0.10 -21.10 -28.26
CA SER A 27 -1.22 -20.62 -27.94
C SER A 27 -1.15 -20.19 -26.48
N SER A 28 -1.25 -18.89 -26.22
CA SER A 28 -1.46 -18.37 -24.88
C SER A 28 -2.69 -19.08 -24.34
N ASN A 29 -2.50 -19.89 -23.29
CA ASN A 29 -3.63 -20.56 -22.65
C ASN A 29 -4.38 -19.50 -21.85
N GLN A 30 -5.45 -18.93 -22.43
CA GLN A 30 -6.27 -17.86 -21.82
C GLN A 30 -6.80 -18.21 -20.43
N SER A 31 -6.74 -19.46 -20.03
CA SER A 31 -7.16 -19.92 -18.71
C SER A 31 -6.02 -20.01 -17.68
N THR A 32 -4.78 -19.66 -18.05
CA THR A 32 -3.63 -19.73 -17.15
C THR A 32 -2.93 -18.39 -17.05
N TYR A 33 -2.97 -17.76 -15.86
CA TYR A 33 -2.13 -16.61 -15.53
C TYR A 33 -0.76 -17.10 -15.06
N SER A 34 0.29 -16.54 -15.62
CA SER A 34 1.67 -16.89 -15.25
C SER A 34 2.49 -15.64 -15.02
N TYR A 35 3.21 -15.58 -13.87
CA TYR A 35 4.09 -14.49 -13.53
C TYR A 35 5.18 -14.95 -12.55
N ILE A 36 5.85 -13.99 -11.90
CA ILE A 36 6.89 -14.24 -10.91
C ILE A 36 6.41 -13.89 -9.49
N TYR A 37 7.12 -14.44 -8.50
CA TYR A 37 7.13 -13.97 -7.12
C TYR A 37 8.58 -13.94 -6.62
N SER A 38 8.92 -13.08 -5.66
CA SER A 38 10.30 -12.86 -5.21
C SER A 38 10.58 -13.31 -3.79
N THR A 39 9.56 -13.50 -2.99
CA THR A 39 9.71 -13.85 -1.56
C THR A 39 8.65 -14.88 -1.18
N ASP A 40 9.10 -15.97 -0.57
CA ASP A 40 8.19 -16.97 -0.05
C ASP A 40 7.30 -16.40 1.07
N PRO A 41 6.04 -16.85 1.20
CA PRO A 41 5.23 -16.54 2.37
C PRO A 41 5.89 -17.15 3.62
N ASN A 42 5.68 -16.52 4.76
CA ASN A 42 6.15 -17.05 6.05
C ASN A 42 5.12 -17.99 6.71
N THR A 43 3.87 -17.84 6.34
CA THR A 43 2.74 -18.63 6.84
C THR A 43 1.57 -18.58 5.86
N LEU A 44 0.64 -19.52 5.96
CA LEU A 44 -0.68 -19.47 5.33
C LEU A 44 -1.79 -19.08 6.34
N ASP A 45 -1.44 -18.81 7.60
CA ASP A 45 -2.37 -18.28 8.58
C ASP A 45 -2.71 -16.81 8.24
N TYR A 46 -3.82 -16.67 7.50
CA TYR A 46 -4.33 -15.40 7.00
C TYR A 46 -4.92 -14.49 8.09
N ILE A 47 -5.14 -15.04 9.29
CA ILE A 47 -5.54 -14.29 10.47
C ILE A 47 -4.31 -13.72 11.18
N ALA A 48 -3.27 -14.53 11.35
CA ALA A 48 -2.09 -14.17 12.14
C ALA A 48 -1.18 -13.17 11.43
N SER A 49 -1.05 -13.26 10.08
CA SER A 49 -0.12 -12.43 9.32
C SER A 49 -0.81 -11.43 8.40
N THR A 50 -0.32 -10.17 8.42
CA THR A 50 -0.71 -9.11 7.48
C THR A 50 0.30 -8.91 6.35
N ARG A 51 1.35 -9.73 6.31
CA ARG A 51 2.41 -9.59 5.31
C ARG A 51 1.87 -9.84 3.90
N THR A 52 2.26 -8.99 2.96
CA THR A 52 1.83 -9.10 1.56
C THR A 52 2.17 -10.44 0.96
N THR A 53 3.33 -11.04 1.32
CA THR A 53 3.74 -12.38 0.86
C THR A 53 2.75 -13.49 1.26
N THR A 54 2.04 -13.34 2.38
CA THR A 54 0.96 -14.23 2.81
C THR A 54 -0.35 -13.84 2.14
N SER A 55 -0.75 -12.57 2.23
CA SER A 55 -2.06 -12.10 1.74
C SER A 55 -2.21 -12.21 0.22
N ASP A 56 -1.14 -12.05 -0.55
CA ASP A 56 -1.14 -12.23 -2.02
C ASP A 56 -1.59 -13.64 -2.45
N ILE A 57 -1.36 -14.62 -1.60
CA ILE A 57 -1.81 -15.99 -1.83
C ILE A 57 -3.18 -16.22 -1.19
N THR A 58 -3.29 -15.97 0.12
CA THR A 58 -4.44 -16.37 0.92
C THR A 58 -5.71 -15.59 0.59
N SER A 59 -5.60 -14.35 0.06
CA SER A 59 -6.75 -13.58 -0.44
C SER A 59 -7.50 -14.25 -1.60
N ASN A 60 -6.84 -15.19 -2.30
CA ASN A 60 -7.44 -16.01 -3.35
C ASN A 60 -8.03 -17.32 -2.83
N LEU A 61 -7.71 -17.71 -1.60
CA LEU A 61 -8.05 -19.00 -1.01
C LEU A 61 -9.23 -18.91 -0.05
N VAL A 62 -9.37 -17.76 0.62
CA VAL A 62 -10.38 -17.53 1.67
C VAL A 62 -11.08 -16.19 1.43
N ASP A 63 -12.40 -16.19 1.53
CA ASP A 63 -13.23 -15.00 1.46
C ASP A 63 -13.63 -14.50 2.84
N GLY A 64 -13.85 -13.17 2.93
CA GLY A 64 -14.41 -12.49 4.07
C GLY A 64 -15.88 -12.10 3.86
N LEU A 65 -16.39 -11.19 4.70
CA LEU A 65 -17.79 -10.72 4.62
C LEU A 65 -18.05 -9.96 3.32
N LEU A 66 -17.18 -9.03 2.96
CA LEU A 66 -17.28 -8.17 1.79
C LEU A 66 -16.01 -8.28 0.95
N GLU A 67 -16.12 -7.85 -0.30
CA GLU A 67 -14.99 -7.71 -1.23
C GLU A 67 -15.11 -6.41 -2.02
N ASN A 68 -14.16 -6.11 -2.91
CA ASN A 68 -14.20 -4.93 -3.76
C ASN A 68 -14.45 -5.32 -5.22
N ASP A 69 -15.23 -4.51 -5.93
CA ASP A 69 -15.37 -4.59 -7.37
C ASP A 69 -14.19 -3.91 -8.11
N LYS A 70 -14.24 -3.88 -9.42
CA LYS A 70 -13.21 -3.25 -10.28
C LYS A 70 -13.13 -1.72 -10.16
N TYR A 71 -14.08 -1.10 -9.51
CA TYR A 71 -14.12 0.34 -9.26
C TYR A 71 -13.76 0.71 -7.82
N GLY A 72 -13.51 -0.30 -6.97
CA GLY A 72 -13.18 -0.11 -5.56
C GLY A 72 -14.40 -0.07 -4.63
N ASN A 73 -15.62 -0.25 -5.15
CA ASN A 73 -16.81 -0.29 -4.31
C ASN A 73 -16.86 -1.58 -3.50
N LEU A 74 -17.31 -1.48 -2.26
CA LEU A 74 -17.59 -2.65 -1.43
C LEU A 74 -18.86 -3.35 -1.93
N ILE A 75 -18.73 -4.64 -2.15
CA ILE A 75 -19.81 -5.50 -2.64
C ILE A 75 -19.95 -6.74 -1.75
N PRO A 76 -21.11 -7.42 -1.77
CA PRO A 76 -21.32 -8.70 -1.09
C PRO A 76 -20.30 -9.78 -1.47
N SER A 77 -19.83 -10.55 -0.47
CA SER A 77 -19.02 -11.76 -0.63
C SER A 77 -19.65 -12.91 0.17
N LEU A 78 -19.12 -13.31 1.33
CA LEU A 78 -19.81 -14.27 2.21
C LEU A 78 -21.08 -13.68 2.84
N ALA A 79 -21.13 -12.37 3.05
CA ALA A 79 -22.37 -11.69 3.41
C ALA A 79 -23.16 -11.32 2.15
N GLU A 80 -24.45 -11.67 2.10
CA GLU A 80 -25.38 -11.26 1.04
C GLU A 80 -25.94 -9.86 1.29
N ASP A 81 -26.08 -9.48 2.57
CA ASP A 81 -26.68 -8.22 3.01
C ASP A 81 -26.20 -7.85 4.41
N TRP A 82 -26.31 -6.59 4.77
CA TRP A 82 -25.98 -6.11 6.12
C TRP A 82 -26.81 -4.90 6.51
N THR A 83 -26.95 -4.72 7.83
CA THR A 83 -27.60 -3.55 8.43
C THR A 83 -26.69 -2.91 9.46
N VAL A 84 -26.85 -1.60 9.64
CA VAL A 84 -26.15 -0.80 10.64
C VAL A 84 -27.20 -0.15 11.53
N SER A 85 -27.00 -0.18 12.86
CA SER A 85 -27.87 0.51 13.81
C SER A 85 -27.80 2.03 13.63
N GLU A 86 -28.85 2.75 14.05
CA GLU A 86 -28.93 4.21 13.93
C GLU A 86 -27.77 4.95 14.64
N ASP A 87 -27.24 4.37 15.72
CA ASP A 87 -26.09 4.90 16.45
C ASP A 87 -24.73 4.52 15.81
N GLY A 88 -24.73 3.76 14.73
CA GLY A 88 -23.52 3.33 14.01
C GLY A 88 -22.65 2.31 14.77
N LEU A 89 -23.18 1.72 15.86
CA LEU A 89 -22.41 0.82 16.73
C LEU A 89 -22.58 -0.66 16.40
N VAL A 90 -23.71 -1.07 15.81
CA VAL A 90 -24.02 -2.47 15.59
C VAL A 90 -24.14 -2.76 14.10
N TYR A 91 -23.27 -3.63 13.62
CA TYR A 91 -23.26 -4.15 12.24
C TYR A 91 -23.73 -5.58 12.24
N THR A 92 -24.79 -5.89 11.49
CA THR A 92 -25.36 -7.25 11.41
C THR A 92 -25.31 -7.71 9.95
N TYR A 93 -24.60 -8.81 9.71
CA TYR A 93 -24.39 -9.38 8.37
C TYR A 93 -25.17 -10.69 8.23
N LYS A 94 -25.87 -10.82 7.11
CA LYS A 94 -26.54 -12.05 6.71
C LYS A 94 -25.65 -12.82 5.74
N LEU A 95 -25.25 -14.00 6.14
CA LEU A 95 -24.38 -14.85 5.35
C LEU A 95 -25.16 -15.64 4.30
N ARG A 96 -24.53 -15.89 3.17
CA ARG A 96 -25.01 -16.81 2.15
C ARG A 96 -25.01 -18.25 2.67
N LYS A 97 -25.94 -19.05 2.20
CA LYS A 97 -26.10 -20.45 2.65
C LYS A 97 -25.39 -21.47 1.75
N ASP A 98 -24.93 -21.04 0.60
CA ASP A 98 -24.26 -21.87 -0.41
C ASP A 98 -22.73 -21.84 -0.31
N ALA A 99 -22.15 -21.02 0.57
CA ALA A 99 -20.72 -21.00 0.84
C ALA A 99 -20.31 -22.18 1.72
N LYS A 100 -19.26 -22.88 1.30
CA LYS A 100 -18.75 -24.08 1.97
C LYS A 100 -17.25 -24.03 2.17
N TRP A 101 -16.80 -24.75 3.18
CA TRP A 101 -15.39 -25.06 3.37
C TRP A 101 -15.01 -26.31 2.60
N TYR A 102 -13.83 -26.27 2.01
CA TYR A 102 -13.23 -27.39 1.25
C TYR A 102 -11.83 -27.68 1.78
N THR A 103 -11.40 -28.95 1.63
CA THR A 103 -10.01 -29.36 1.83
C THR A 103 -9.15 -28.94 0.64
N SER A 104 -7.81 -29.06 0.73
CA SER A 104 -6.89 -28.86 -0.39
C SER A 104 -7.14 -29.80 -1.59
N GLU A 105 -7.81 -30.91 -1.37
CA GLU A 105 -8.17 -31.88 -2.41
C GLU A 105 -9.52 -31.57 -3.08
N GLY A 106 -10.20 -30.48 -2.62
CA GLY A 106 -11.51 -30.08 -3.13
C GLY A 106 -12.69 -30.86 -2.53
N GLU A 107 -12.47 -31.60 -1.45
CA GLU A 107 -13.54 -32.28 -0.73
C GLU A 107 -14.30 -31.31 0.16
N GLU A 108 -15.64 -31.35 0.13
CA GLU A 108 -16.49 -30.55 1.02
C GLU A 108 -16.23 -30.93 2.49
N TYR A 109 -15.88 -29.92 3.31
CA TYR A 109 -15.66 -30.08 4.74
C TYR A 109 -16.89 -29.71 5.57
N GLY A 110 -17.64 -28.69 5.16
CA GLY A 110 -18.85 -28.22 5.82
C GLY A 110 -19.28 -26.83 5.36
N ALA A 111 -20.38 -26.32 5.91
CA ALA A 111 -20.85 -24.97 5.61
C ALA A 111 -19.96 -23.91 6.27
N VAL A 112 -19.83 -22.74 5.61
CA VAL A 112 -19.32 -21.53 6.25
C VAL A 112 -20.43 -20.92 7.09
N THR A 113 -20.15 -20.66 8.36
CA THR A 113 -21.15 -20.19 9.32
C THR A 113 -20.70 -18.92 10.06
N ALA A 114 -21.65 -18.25 10.72
CA ALA A 114 -21.38 -17.10 11.57
C ALA A 114 -20.44 -17.43 12.75
N HIS A 115 -20.43 -18.69 13.20
CA HIS A 115 -19.53 -19.16 14.26
C HIS A 115 -18.05 -19.13 13.83
N ASP A 116 -17.77 -19.29 12.53
CA ASP A 116 -16.41 -19.25 12.00
C ASP A 116 -15.80 -17.84 12.12
N PHE A 117 -16.61 -16.78 12.02
CA PHE A 117 -16.16 -15.41 12.25
C PHE A 117 -15.84 -15.13 13.72
N VAL A 118 -16.63 -15.69 14.63
CA VAL A 118 -16.37 -15.63 16.08
C VAL A 118 -15.05 -16.32 16.40
N THR A 119 -14.83 -17.49 15.80
CA THR A 119 -13.57 -18.25 15.90
C THR A 119 -12.38 -17.44 15.36
N GLY A 120 -12.55 -16.78 14.19
CA GLY A 120 -11.50 -15.95 13.59
C GLY A 120 -11.03 -14.83 14.52
N ILE A 121 -11.94 -14.09 15.15
CA ILE A 121 -11.58 -13.03 16.13
C ILE A 121 -10.85 -13.60 17.34
N LYS A 122 -11.32 -14.74 17.86
CA LYS A 122 -10.66 -15.40 18.98
C LYS A 122 -9.24 -15.84 18.58
N HIS A 123 -9.09 -16.45 17.42
CA HIS A 123 -7.79 -16.86 16.88
C HIS A 123 -6.86 -15.67 16.65
N ALA A 124 -7.37 -14.51 16.21
CA ALA A 124 -6.55 -13.30 16.06
C ALA A 124 -5.86 -12.87 17.36
N VAL A 125 -6.56 -12.99 18.50
CA VAL A 125 -5.96 -12.70 19.81
C VAL A 125 -4.99 -13.79 20.24
N GLU A 126 -5.39 -15.06 20.12
CA GLU A 126 -4.58 -16.21 20.57
C GLU A 126 -3.28 -16.37 19.78
N SER A 127 -3.30 -16.09 18.47
CA SER A 127 -2.12 -16.09 17.59
C SER A 127 -1.28 -14.82 17.70
N LYS A 128 -1.74 -13.81 18.44
CA LYS A 128 -1.12 -12.45 18.48
C LYS A 128 -0.98 -11.87 17.08
N SER A 129 -2.08 -11.87 16.34
CA SER A 129 -2.15 -11.42 14.96
C SER A 129 -1.44 -10.07 14.76
N GLU A 130 -0.62 -9.98 13.72
CA GLU A 130 -0.03 -8.72 13.26
C GLU A 130 -1.11 -7.69 12.88
N GLY A 131 -2.33 -8.14 12.49
CA GLY A 131 -3.48 -7.31 12.13
C GLY A 131 -4.38 -6.90 13.30
N LEU A 132 -4.06 -7.30 14.53
CA LEU A 132 -4.92 -7.04 15.69
C LEU A 132 -5.15 -5.55 15.93
N PHE A 133 -4.14 -4.70 15.66
CA PHE A 133 -4.24 -3.23 15.81
C PHE A 133 -5.43 -2.62 15.04
N LEU A 134 -5.79 -3.21 13.90
CA LEU A 134 -6.88 -2.73 13.04
C LEU A 134 -8.26 -2.83 13.71
N ILE A 135 -8.46 -3.81 14.60
CA ILE A 135 -9.74 -4.17 15.17
C ILE A 135 -9.80 -4.09 16.71
N GLN A 136 -8.65 -4.11 17.39
CA GLN A 136 -8.54 -4.22 18.84
C GLN A 136 -9.32 -3.11 19.58
N ASN A 137 -9.21 -1.86 19.10
CA ASN A 137 -9.89 -0.71 19.68
C ASN A 137 -11.24 -0.38 18.99
N SER A 138 -11.64 -1.20 18.01
CA SER A 138 -12.88 -1.04 17.27
C SER A 138 -13.98 -1.93 17.82
N ILE A 139 -13.69 -3.23 18.01
CA ILE A 139 -14.67 -4.20 18.50
C ILE A 139 -14.80 -4.07 20.02
N LYS A 140 -16.03 -3.89 20.50
CA LYS A 140 -16.34 -3.76 21.92
C LYS A 140 -15.72 -4.88 22.75
N GLY A 141 -15.01 -4.50 23.82
CA GLY A 141 -14.40 -5.42 24.77
C GLY A 141 -13.21 -6.24 24.26
N LEU A 142 -12.81 -6.07 22.98
CA LEU A 142 -11.69 -6.83 22.40
C LEU A 142 -10.35 -6.41 23.00
N ASP A 143 -10.15 -5.12 23.29
CA ASP A 143 -8.93 -4.62 23.91
C ASP A 143 -8.69 -5.22 25.29
N ALA A 144 -9.72 -5.24 26.14
CA ALA A 144 -9.65 -5.84 27.47
C ALA A 144 -9.37 -7.35 27.40
N TYR A 145 -9.98 -8.05 26.43
CA TYR A 145 -9.71 -9.46 26.22
C TYR A 145 -8.27 -9.71 25.73
N ALA A 146 -7.78 -8.93 24.77
CA ALA A 146 -6.44 -9.05 24.23
C ALA A 146 -5.34 -8.75 25.27
N LYS A 147 -5.60 -7.82 26.19
CA LYS A 147 -4.70 -7.50 27.32
C LYS A 147 -4.78 -8.51 28.49
N GLY A 148 -5.72 -9.47 28.43
CA GLY A 148 -5.93 -10.43 29.51
C GLY A 148 -6.63 -9.85 30.76
N GLU A 149 -7.25 -8.69 30.66
CA GLU A 149 -8.06 -8.08 31.73
C GLU A 149 -9.35 -8.86 31.98
N THR A 150 -9.83 -9.60 30.97
CA THR A 150 -10.90 -10.58 31.06
C THR A 150 -10.53 -11.83 30.26
N THR A 151 -10.99 -13.00 30.72
CA THR A 151 -10.88 -14.29 30.02
C THR A 151 -12.21 -14.72 29.39
N ASP A 152 -13.28 -13.98 29.64
CA ASP A 152 -14.62 -14.30 29.11
C ASP A 152 -14.79 -13.67 27.72
N PHE A 153 -14.59 -14.46 26.67
CA PHE A 153 -14.77 -14.02 25.29
C PHE A 153 -16.22 -13.55 24.97
N LYS A 154 -17.21 -13.91 25.78
CA LYS A 154 -18.59 -13.44 25.60
C LYS A 154 -18.73 -11.93 25.79
N THR A 155 -17.76 -11.28 26.42
CA THR A 155 -17.71 -9.82 26.57
C THR A 155 -17.28 -9.11 25.30
N VAL A 156 -16.69 -9.85 24.33
CA VAL A 156 -16.26 -9.32 23.05
C VAL A 156 -17.46 -9.13 22.12
N GLY A 157 -17.50 -8.00 21.44
CA GLY A 157 -18.58 -7.54 20.57
C GLY A 157 -18.69 -8.29 19.24
N VAL A 158 -18.41 -9.59 19.17
CA VAL A 158 -18.67 -10.43 18.00
C VAL A 158 -19.56 -11.62 18.41
N LYS A 159 -20.65 -11.85 17.67
CA LYS A 159 -21.63 -12.91 18.02
C LYS A 159 -22.18 -13.55 16.75
N ALA A 160 -22.34 -14.85 16.77
CA ALA A 160 -23.25 -15.59 15.90
C ALA A 160 -24.65 -15.55 16.54
N LEU A 161 -25.59 -14.86 15.89
CA LEU A 161 -26.99 -14.83 16.34
C LEU A 161 -27.72 -16.12 15.96
N ASP A 162 -27.35 -16.68 14.82
CA ASP A 162 -27.69 -18.01 14.31
C ASP A 162 -26.55 -18.45 13.36
N ASP A 163 -26.67 -19.59 12.68
CA ASP A 163 -25.65 -20.15 11.81
C ASP A 163 -25.28 -19.19 10.62
N TYR A 164 -26.19 -18.29 10.22
CA TYR A 164 -26.04 -17.44 9.06
C TYR A 164 -26.19 -15.94 9.36
N THR A 165 -26.12 -15.55 10.63
CA THR A 165 -26.21 -14.16 11.04
C THR A 165 -25.09 -13.84 12.03
N VAL A 166 -24.09 -13.06 11.59
CA VAL A 166 -23.00 -12.56 12.43
C VAL A 166 -23.20 -11.08 12.75
N GLN A 167 -22.97 -10.72 14.01
CA GLN A 167 -23.12 -9.34 14.48
C GLN A 167 -21.85 -8.86 15.15
N TYR A 168 -21.42 -7.65 14.77
CA TYR A 168 -20.34 -6.92 15.43
C TYR A 168 -20.91 -5.72 16.17
N THR A 169 -20.46 -5.52 17.41
CA THR A 169 -20.73 -4.32 18.21
C THR A 169 -19.40 -3.58 18.38
N LEU A 170 -19.37 -2.30 18.01
CA LEU A 170 -18.19 -1.47 18.09
C LEU A 170 -18.15 -0.67 19.40
N GLU A 171 -16.97 -0.23 19.82
CA GLU A 171 -16.77 0.69 20.95
C GLU A 171 -17.21 2.12 20.61
N ARG A 172 -17.08 2.51 19.34
CA ARG A 172 -17.47 3.81 18.79
C ARG A 172 -17.97 3.66 17.37
N PRO A 173 -18.78 4.59 16.85
CA PRO A 173 -19.19 4.54 15.45
C PRO A 173 -17.98 4.67 14.51
N GLU A 174 -17.89 3.75 13.54
CA GLU A 174 -16.88 3.76 12.48
C GLU A 174 -17.59 3.59 11.13
N SER A 175 -17.90 4.68 10.44
CA SER A 175 -18.56 4.63 9.13
C SER A 175 -17.78 3.84 8.07
N PHE A 176 -16.48 3.66 8.29
CA PHE A 176 -15.54 2.90 7.46
C PHE A 176 -15.39 1.42 7.90
N TRP A 177 -16.11 0.95 8.91
CA TRP A 177 -16.00 -0.42 9.44
C TRP A 177 -16.10 -1.47 8.34
N ASN A 178 -17.01 -1.32 7.40
CA ASN A 178 -17.18 -2.27 6.29
C ASN A 178 -15.90 -2.44 5.46
N SER A 179 -15.10 -1.41 5.28
CA SER A 179 -13.82 -1.53 4.56
C SER A 179 -12.81 -2.42 5.29
N LYS A 180 -12.83 -2.45 6.63
CA LYS A 180 -11.99 -3.34 7.43
C LYS A 180 -12.33 -4.82 7.21
N THR A 181 -13.58 -5.15 6.88
CA THR A 181 -14.03 -6.54 6.68
C THR A 181 -13.40 -7.23 5.47
N THR A 182 -12.72 -6.47 4.61
CA THR A 182 -11.93 -7.03 3.50
C THR A 182 -10.53 -7.45 3.90
N SER A 183 -10.14 -7.27 5.18
CA SER A 183 -8.83 -7.62 5.72
C SER A 183 -8.84 -9.00 6.35
N GLY A 184 -7.74 -9.75 6.15
CA GLY A 184 -7.61 -11.15 6.59
C GLY A 184 -7.92 -11.38 8.08
N VAL A 185 -7.58 -10.44 8.97
CA VAL A 185 -7.84 -10.53 10.41
C VAL A 185 -9.33 -10.68 10.77
N LEU A 186 -10.24 -10.31 9.84
CA LEU A 186 -11.69 -10.42 9.99
C LEU A 186 -12.30 -11.60 9.19
N PHE A 187 -11.46 -12.47 8.61
CA PHE A 187 -11.95 -13.62 7.85
C PHE A 187 -12.40 -14.76 8.77
N PRO A 188 -13.27 -15.66 8.30
CA PRO A 188 -13.75 -16.78 9.08
C PRO A 188 -12.70 -17.88 9.23
N VAL A 189 -12.74 -18.62 10.34
CA VAL A 189 -11.92 -19.81 10.61
C VAL A 189 -12.80 -20.90 11.18
N ASN A 190 -12.77 -22.10 10.59
CA ASN A 190 -13.52 -23.24 11.10
C ASN A 190 -12.89 -23.79 12.39
N ALA A 191 -13.65 -23.78 13.48
CA ALA A 191 -13.16 -24.14 14.81
C ALA A 191 -12.66 -25.58 14.91
N ALA A 192 -13.39 -26.54 14.35
CA ALA A 192 -13.03 -27.96 14.42
C ALA A 192 -11.74 -28.23 13.62
N PHE A 193 -11.59 -27.58 12.47
CA PHE A 193 -10.37 -27.70 11.68
C PHE A 193 -9.17 -27.04 12.38
N LEU A 194 -9.33 -25.83 12.92
CA LEU A 194 -8.28 -25.13 13.69
C LEU A 194 -7.79 -26.01 14.84
N GLU A 195 -8.71 -26.60 15.61
CA GLU A 195 -8.39 -27.52 16.71
C GLU A 195 -7.65 -28.77 16.20
N SER A 196 -8.09 -29.35 15.09
CA SER A 196 -7.47 -30.55 14.50
C SER A 196 -6.05 -30.31 14.01
N GLN A 197 -5.77 -29.12 13.49
CA GLN A 197 -4.43 -28.73 13.01
C GLN A 197 -3.50 -28.28 14.16
N GLY A 198 -4.05 -27.70 15.21
CA GLY A 198 -3.30 -27.18 16.33
C GLY A 198 -2.17 -26.24 15.85
N LYS A 199 -0.91 -26.61 16.16
CA LYS A 199 0.27 -25.81 15.78
C LYS A 199 0.61 -25.81 14.28
N ASP A 200 0.05 -26.75 13.53
CA ASP A 200 0.28 -26.87 12.09
C ASP A 200 -0.68 -26.00 11.27
N PHE A 201 -1.68 -25.38 11.89
CA PHE A 201 -2.58 -24.44 11.20
C PHE A 201 -1.76 -23.30 10.56
N GLY A 202 -2.01 -23.05 9.28
CA GLY A 202 -1.30 -22.03 8.53
C GLY A 202 0.17 -22.35 8.19
N SER A 203 0.66 -23.57 8.40
CA SER A 203 1.98 -23.98 7.89
C SER A 203 1.99 -23.94 6.36
N LEU A 204 3.20 -23.92 5.75
CA LEU A 204 3.35 -23.80 4.29
C LEU A 204 2.98 -25.10 3.52
N LYS A 205 1.90 -25.75 3.95
CA LYS A 205 1.35 -26.94 3.32
C LYS A 205 -0.09 -26.68 2.88
N PRO A 206 -0.49 -27.04 1.66
CA PRO A 206 -1.89 -26.88 1.21
C PRO A 206 -2.94 -27.41 2.19
N SER A 207 -2.66 -28.52 2.89
CA SER A 207 -3.57 -29.15 3.83
C SER A 207 -3.66 -28.47 5.20
N SER A 208 -2.93 -27.37 5.44
CA SER A 208 -2.89 -26.70 6.75
C SER A 208 -4.00 -25.66 6.98
N ILE A 209 -4.77 -25.33 5.94
CA ILE A 209 -5.93 -24.45 5.99
C ILE A 209 -7.10 -25.07 5.23
N LEU A 210 -8.31 -24.57 5.47
CA LEU A 210 -9.47 -24.82 4.62
C LEU A 210 -9.67 -23.68 3.62
N TYR A 211 -10.44 -23.97 2.60
CA TYR A 211 -10.68 -23.10 1.45
C TYR A 211 -12.17 -22.81 1.30
N ASN A 212 -12.53 -21.54 1.13
CA ASN A 212 -13.89 -21.14 0.76
C ASN A 212 -13.88 -20.11 -0.39
N GLY A 213 -12.69 -19.76 -0.87
CA GLY A 213 -12.45 -18.78 -1.92
C GLY A 213 -12.41 -19.39 -3.33
N PRO A 214 -12.09 -18.54 -4.34
CA PRO A 214 -12.11 -18.92 -5.75
C PRO A 214 -11.04 -19.93 -6.16
N TYR A 215 -10.00 -20.17 -5.37
CA TYR A 215 -8.90 -21.07 -5.70
C TYR A 215 -8.50 -21.98 -4.54
N TYR A 216 -7.90 -23.12 -4.91
CA TYR A 216 -7.13 -24.00 -4.02
C TYR A 216 -5.64 -23.77 -4.24
N LEU A 217 -4.85 -23.81 -3.17
CA LEU A 217 -3.39 -23.92 -3.25
C LEU A 217 -3.03 -25.37 -3.58
N LYS A 218 -2.58 -25.60 -4.80
CA LYS A 218 -2.17 -26.93 -5.25
C LYS A 218 -0.74 -27.25 -4.91
N ASN A 219 0.15 -26.28 -5.06
CA ASN A 219 1.57 -26.42 -4.79
C ASN A 219 2.17 -25.14 -4.22
N LEU A 220 3.05 -25.32 -3.23
CA LEU A 220 3.92 -24.27 -2.71
C LEU A 220 5.28 -24.90 -2.46
N THR A 221 6.21 -24.68 -3.38
CA THR A 221 7.60 -25.13 -3.26
C THR A 221 8.50 -23.92 -3.12
N SER A 222 9.12 -23.79 -1.95
CA SER A 222 9.98 -22.66 -1.58
C SER A 222 11.02 -22.37 -2.65
N LYS A 223 11.17 -21.09 -3.00
CA LYS A 223 12.09 -20.57 -4.03
C LYS A 223 12.01 -21.31 -5.36
N SER A 224 10.81 -21.76 -5.72
CA SER A 224 10.56 -22.50 -6.95
C SER A 224 9.23 -22.10 -7.59
N GLN A 225 8.10 -22.52 -7.01
CA GLN A 225 6.79 -22.36 -7.65
C GLN A 225 5.65 -22.32 -6.65
N ILE A 226 4.65 -21.48 -6.94
CA ILE A 226 3.34 -21.46 -6.30
C ILE A 226 2.29 -21.70 -7.38
N GLU A 227 1.38 -22.65 -7.17
CA GLU A 227 0.29 -22.98 -8.08
C GLU A 227 -1.06 -22.88 -7.37
N LEU A 228 -1.98 -22.09 -7.95
CA LEU A 228 -3.37 -22.04 -7.56
C LEU A 228 -4.23 -22.67 -8.67
N VAL A 229 -5.27 -23.40 -8.29
CA VAL A 229 -6.22 -24.04 -9.21
C VAL A 229 -7.63 -23.60 -8.84
N LYS A 230 -8.43 -23.24 -9.85
CA LYS A 230 -9.82 -22.80 -9.70
C LYS A 230 -10.64 -23.79 -8.86
N ASN A 231 -11.36 -23.27 -7.89
CA ASN A 231 -12.39 -23.97 -7.16
C ASN A 231 -13.68 -23.98 -7.99
N LYS A 232 -14.01 -25.10 -8.58
CA LYS A 232 -15.22 -25.26 -9.43
C LYS A 232 -16.52 -25.29 -8.64
N GLU A 233 -16.44 -25.56 -7.34
CA GLU A 233 -17.57 -25.57 -6.39
C GLU A 233 -17.74 -24.23 -5.67
N TYR A 234 -16.96 -23.21 -6.07
CA TYR A 234 -17.04 -21.89 -5.49
C TYR A 234 -18.40 -21.23 -5.80
N TYR A 235 -19.03 -20.62 -4.80
CA TYR A 235 -20.37 -20.07 -4.93
C TYR A 235 -20.51 -18.99 -6.03
N ASP A 236 -19.43 -18.31 -6.36
CA ASP A 236 -19.38 -17.30 -7.43
C ASP A 236 -18.42 -17.71 -8.58
N GLU A 237 -18.39 -18.99 -8.89
CA GLU A 237 -17.53 -19.62 -9.90
C GLU A 237 -17.63 -18.95 -11.27
N LYS A 238 -18.80 -18.46 -11.64
CA LYS A 238 -19.05 -17.78 -12.92
C LYS A 238 -18.18 -16.53 -13.15
N ASN A 239 -17.69 -15.89 -12.09
CA ASN A 239 -16.83 -14.72 -12.13
C ASN A 239 -15.33 -15.08 -12.03
N VAL A 240 -14.98 -16.36 -12.03
CA VAL A 240 -13.59 -16.85 -12.03
C VAL A 240 -13.22 -17.31 -13.43
N HIS A 241 -12.45 -16.51 -14.15
CA HIS A 241 -12.15 -16.77 -15.57
C HIS A 241 -10.81 -17.49 -15.77
N ILE A 242 -9.94 -17.52 -14.76
CA ILE A 242 -8.63 -18.15 -14.79
C ILE A 242 -8.71 -19.52 -14.11
N ASP A 243 -8.34 -20.60 -14.83
CA ASP A 243 -8.34 -21.96 -14.27
C ASP A 243 -7.10 -22.23 -13.40
N ASN A 244 -5.96 -21.63 -13.78
CA ASN A 244 -4.69 -21.85 -13.11
C ASN A 244 -3.92 -20.54 -12.93
N VAL A 245 -3.30 -20.37 -11.77
CA VAL A 245 -2.31 -19.33 -11.51
C VAL A 245 -0.97 -20.01 -11.23
N LYS A 246 0.06 -19.62 -11.97
CA LYS A 246 1.43 -20.16 -11.85
C LYS A 246 2.39 -19.04 -11.57
N LEU A 247 2.95 -19.02 -10.36
CA LEU A 247 3.96 -18.05 -9.97
C LEU A 247 5.32 -18.77 -9.87
N THR A 248 6.29 -18.27 -10.61
CA THR A 248 7.65 -18.82 -10.61
C THR A 248 8.56 -17.93 -9.79
N TYR A 249 9.40 -18.51 -8.95
CA TYR A 249 10.36 -17.75 -8.16
C TYR A 249 11.35 -17.00 -9.07
N ASN A 250 11.58 -15.72 -8.74
CA ASN A 250 12.57 -14.88 -9.40
C ASN A 250 13.15 -13.90 -8.36
N ASP A 251 14.45 -13.96 -8.13
CA ASP A 251 15.14 -13.13 -7.14
C ASP A 251 15.42 -11.69 -7.61
N GLY A 252 14.96 -11.34 -8.82
CA GLY A 252 15.14 -9.99 -9.39
C GLY A 252 16.52 -9.76 -10.03
N SER A 253 17.43 -10.73 -9.98
CA SER A 253 18.80 -10.59 -10.52
C SER A 253 18.85 -10.45 -12.05
N ASP A 254 17.85 -10.97 -12.78
CA ASP A 254 17.73 -10.88 -14.23
C ASP A 254 16.34 -10.38 -14.68
N PRO A 255 16.08 -9.07 -14.61
CA PRO A 255 14.79 -8.50 -15.05
C PRO A 255 14.56 -8.66 -16.57
N GLU A 256 15.62 -8.80 -17.37
CA GLU A 256 15.50 -9.00 -18.83
C GLU A 256 14.90 -10.36 -19.18
N SER A 257 15.14 -11.38 -18.34
CA SER A 257 14.55 -12.71 -18.53
C SER A 257 13.03 -12.68 -18.42
N VAL A 258 12.47 -11.81 -17.57
CA VAL A 258 11.03 -11.65 -17.40
C VAL A 258 10.39 -11.13 -18.70
N ILE A 259 11.01 -10.12 -19.32
CA ILE A 259 10.54 -9.56 -20.60
C ILE A 259 10.62 -10.61 -21.70
N LYS A 260 11.73 -11.36 -21.81
CA LYS A 260 11.88 -12.44 -22.80
C LYS A 260 10.82 -13.55 -22.64
N LYS A 261 10.51 -13.92 -21.40
CA LYS A 261 9.45 -14.92 -21.11
C LYS A 261 8.07 -14.39 -21.45
N PHE A 262 7.80 -13.10 -21.21
CA PHE A 262 6.59 -12.44 -21.66
C PHE A 262 6.48 -12.43 -23.19
N GLU A 263 7.55 -12.06 -23.90
CA GLU A 263 7.62 -12.08 -25.36
C GLU A 263 7.32 -13.45 -25.97
N ASN A 264 7.77 -14.50 -25.29
CA ASN A 264 7.56 -15.90 -25.71
C ASN A 264 6.21 -16.48 -25.25
N GLY A 265 5.32 -15.67 -24.64
CA GLY A 265 4.01 -16.09 -24.16
C GLY A 265 4.05 -16.97 -22.89
N GLN A 266 5.20 -17.05 -22.21
CA GLN A 266 5.35 -17.82 -20.97
C GLN A 266 4.83 -17.08 -19.74
N TYR A 267 4.86 -15.74 -19.78
CA TYR A 267 4.31 -14.87 -18.74
C TYR A 267 3.18 -14.01 -19.29
N SER A 268 2.19 -13.79 -18.45
CA SER A 268 1.03 -12.93 -18.74
C SER A 268 1.31 -11.46 -18.47
N PHE A 269 2.43 -11.16 -17.79
CA PHE A 269 2.78 -9.84 -17.32
C PHE A 269 4.31 -9.65 -17.30
N ALA A 270 4.78 -8.43 -17.52
CA ALA A 270 6.18 -8.07 -17.31
C ALA A 270 6.31 -6.60 -16.92
N THR A 271 7.04 -6.33 -15.84
CA THR A 271 7.45 -4.97 -15.48
C THR A 271 8.57 -4.51 -16.43
N VAL A 272 8.45 -3.29 -16.92
CA VAL A 272 9.46 -2.65 -17.77
C VAL A 272 10.24 -1.64 -16.92
N MET A 273 11.57 -1.75 -16.93
CA MET A 273 12.45 -0.89 -16.13
C MET A 273 13.00 0.23 -17.02
N PRO A 274 12.54 1.51 -16.87
CA PRO A 274 12.98 2.62 -17.72
C PRO A 274 14.48 2.90 -17.65
N ASN A 275 15.11 2.56 -16.54
CA ASN A 275 16.56 2.76 -16.34
C ASN A 275 17.40 1.55 -16.81
N SER A 276 16.77 0.50 -17.37
CA SER A 276 17.49 -0.67 -17.88
C SER A 276 18.11 -0.42 -19.25
N SER A 277 19.18 -1.15 -19.56
CA SER A 277 19.84 -1.12 -20.88
C SER A 277 18.91 -1.56 -22.01
N THR A 278 17.89 -2.39 -21.72
CA THR A 278 16.94 -2.95 -22.68
C THR A 278 15.72 -2.06 -22.93
N TYR A 279 15.48 -1.02 -22.12
CA TYR A 279 14.30 -0.17 -22.23
C TYR A 279 14.05 0.37 -23.64
N LYS A 280 15.09 0.89 -24.29
CA LYS A 280 14.98 1.44 -25.65
C LYS A 280 14.51 0.39 -26.66
N SER A 281 14.97 -0.86 -26.54
CA SER A 281 14.56 -1.95 -27.43
C SER A 281 13.14 -2.40 -27.15
N VAL A 282 12.74 -2.47 -25.90
CA VAL A 282 11.36 -2.77 -25.47
C VAL A 282 10.40 -1.68 -25.96
N LYS A 283 10.74 -0.41 -25.77
CA LYS A 283 9.94 0.73 -26.24
C LYS A 283 9.81 0.73 -27.77
N LYS A 284 10.88 0.39 -28.50
CA LYS A 284 10.84 0.29 -29.96
C LYS A 284 9.94 -0.88 -30.43
N LYS A 285 9.93 -1.99 -29.70
CA LYS A 285 9.19 -3.20 -30.08
C LYS A 285 7.70 -3.10 -29.74
N PHE A 286 7.38 -2.61 -28.54
CA PHE A 286 6.03 -2.62 -27.99
C PHE A 286 5.33 -1.26 -28.04
N GLY A 287 6.09 -0.16 -28.06
CA GLY A 287 5.52 1.17 -28.27
C GLY A 287 4.33 1.48 -27.36
N ASP A 288 3.17 1.64 -27.97
CA ASP A 288 1.91 2.01 -27.31
C ASP A 288 1.33 0.89 -26.42
N ASN A 289 1.84 -0.35 -26.53
CA ASN A 289 1.47 -1.44 -25.64
C ASN A 289 2.21 -1.38 -24.28
N ILE A 290 3.10 -0.41 -24.07
CA ILE A 290 3.63 -0.14 -22.74
C ILE A 290 2.59 0.69 -22.00
N VAL A 291 1.94 0.07 -21.03
CA VAL A 291 0.95 0.73 -20.18
C VAL A 291 1.54 1.05 -18.80
N TYR A 292 0.94 1.98 -18.11
CA TYR A 292 1.37 2.36 -16.76
C TYR A 292 0.33 1.86 -15.76
N GLY A 293 0.82 1.21 -14.71
CA GLY A 293 -0.03 0.76 -13.61
C GLY A 293 -0.73 1.94 -12.93
N VAL A 294 -1.84 1.65 -12.27
CA VAL A 294 -2.50 2.63 -11.40
C VAL A 294 -1.62 2.97 -10.21
N GLN A 295 -1.75 4.18 -9.70
CA GLN A 295 -1.16 4.53 -8.42
C GLN A 295 -1.91 3.83 -7.28
N TYR A 296 -1.16 3.39 -6.28
CA TYR A 296 -1.72 2.78 -5.07
C TYR A 296 -1.97 3.81 -3.96
N GLY A 297 -2.60 3.37 -2.88
CA GLY A 297 -2.91 4.22 -1.73
C GLY A 297 -1.70 4.72 -0.94
N THR A 298 -0.50 4.17 -1.13
CA THR A 298 0.70 4.61 -0.42
C THR A 298 1.06 6.04 -0.78
N SER A 299 1.29 6.89 0.23
CA SER A 299 1.81 8.24 0.04
C SER A 299 3.17 8.37 0.72
N TYR A 300 4.20 8.71 -0.06
CA TYR A 300 5.53 9.03 0.46
C TYR A 300 5.72 10.54 0.57
N TYR A 301 6.53 10.95 1.52
CA TYR A 301 6.85 12.36 1.76
C TYR A 301 8.24 12.54 2.34
N LEU A 302 8.77 13.74 2.27
CA LEU A 302 9.90 14.20 3.08
C LEU A 302 9.32 14.99 4.27
N GLY A 303 9.73 14.64 5.49
CA GLY A 303 9.30 15.32 6.72
C GLY A 303 10.40 16.18 7.30
N PHE A 304 10.08 17.39 7.76
CA PHE A 304 10.98 18.24 8.52
C PHE A 304 11.01 17.84 9.99
N ASN A 305 12.21 17.69 10.54
CA ASN A 305 12.40 17.54 11.99
C ASN A 305 12.35 18.91 12.66
N ILE A 306 11.25 19.20 13.35
CA ILE A 306 11.01 20.52 13.98
C ILE A 306 11.69 20.69 15.34
N ASP A 307 12.21 19.59 15.93
CA ASP A 307 12.85 19.63 17.24
C ASP A 307 14.04 18.66 17.37
N ARG A 308 14.93 18.68 16.38
CA ARG A 308 16.11 17.80 16.34
C ARG A 308 16.95 17.93 17.60
N GLN A 309 17.27 16.78 18.22
CA GLN A 309 18.03 16.68 19.45
C GLN A 309 19.41 16.03 19.28
N LYS A 310 19.62 15.23 18.23
CA LYS A 310 20.89 14.57 17.90
C LYS A 310 21.54 15.17 16.65
N TYR A 311 22.86 15.24 16.66
CA TYR A 311 23.68 15.81 15.59
C TYR A 311 24.93 14.99 15.32
N ASN A 312 24.82 13.64 15.35
CA ASN A 312 25.94 12.74 15.00
C ASN A 312 26.19 12.71 13.49
N HIS A 313 25.11 12.86 12.70
CA HIS A 313 25.15 12.87 11.26
C HIS A 313 24.79 14.28 10.76
N THR A 314 25.76 15.20 10.80
CA THR A 314 25.54 16.61 10.45
C THR A 314 26.76 17.24 9.80
N ALA A 315 26.50 18.12 8.84
CA ALA A 315 27.51 19.03 8.29
C ALA A 315 27.72 20.30 9.13
N LYS A 316 26.83 20.56 10.10
CA LYS A 316 26.87 21.75 10.97
C LYS A 316 28.00 21.62 11.98
N THR A 317 28.89 22.61 12.01
CA THR A 317 30.08 22.61 12.87
C THR A 317 29.94 23.50 14.10
N THR A 318 28.92 24.37 14.13
CA THR A 318 28.68 25.32 15.23
C THR A 318 27.27 25.24 15.77
N ASP A 319 27.08 25.60 17.03
CA ASP A 319 25.74 25.68 17.65
C ASP A 319 24.87 26.79 17.01
N ALA A 320 25.51 27.83 16.47
CA ALA A 320 24.82 28.87 15.72
C ALA A 320 24.18 28.32 14.45
N GLN A 321 24.88 27.44 13.69
CA GLN A 321 24.31 26.78 12.51
C GLN A 321 23.16 25.84 12.89
N LYS A 322 23.29 25.06 13.97
CA LYS A 322 22.21 24.18 14.48
C LYS A 322 20.97 25.01 14.86
N SER A 323 21.16 26.09 15.61
CA SER A 323 20.07 26.98 16.02
C SER A 323 19.43 27.69 14.83
N SER A 324 20.22 28.15 13.85
CA SER A 324 19.73 28.81 12.64
C SER A 324 18.88 27.86 11.80
N THR A 325 19.30 26.62 11.62
CA THR A 325 18.52 25.61 10.91
C THR A 325 17.21 25.31 11.62
N LYS A 326 17.23 25.12 12.94
CA LYS A 326 16.01 24.87 13.73
C LYS A 326 15.01 26.03 13.59
N GLN A 327 15.48 27.29 13.73
CA GLN A 327 14.62 28.46 13.57
C GLN A 327 14.04 28.56 12.15
N ALA A 328 14.85 28.29 11.12
CA ALA A 328 14.37 28.26 9.74
C ALA A 328 13.31 27.19 9.52
N ILE A 329 13.51 25.96 10.04
CA ILE A 329 12.51 24.88 9.94
C ILE A 329 11.20 25.24 10.67
N LEU A 330 11.25 25.96 11.77
CA LEU A 330 10.04 26.43 12.48
C LEU A 330 9.28 27.53 11.75
N ASN A 331 9.94 28.25 10.83
CA ASN A 331 9.32 29.32 10.02
C ASN A 331 8.51 28.70 8.86
N LYS A 332 7.22 29.03 8.76
CA LYS A 332 6.33 28.48 7.72
C LYS A 332 6.74 28.90 6.32
N ASP A 333 7.05 30.19 6.12
CA ASP A 333 7.42 30.72 4.80
C ASP A 333 8.71 30.05 4.27
N PHE A 334 9.65 29.70 5.17
CA PHE A 334 10.85 28.94 4.81
C PHE A 334 10.48 27.53 4.32
N ARG A 335 9.61 26.82 5.01
CA ARG A 335 9.18 25.47 4.57
C ARG A 335 8.43 25.54 3.25
N GLN A 336 7.56 26.53 3.05
CA GLN A 336 6.85 26.77 1.79
C GLN A 336 7.83 27.11 0.65
N ALA A 337 8.86 27.91 0.92
CA ALA A 337 9.89 28.19 -0.06
C ALA A 337 10.60 26.91 -0.53
N VAL A 338 10.99 26.03 0.40
CA VAL A 338 11.58 24.72 0.07
C VAL A 338 10.58 23.85 -0.69
N ASN A 339 9.30 23.84 -0.30
CA ASN A 339 8.24 23.09 -0.95
C ASN A 339 8.06 23.48 -2.43
N PHE A 340 7.99 24.80 -2.71
CA PHE A 340 7.86 25.30 -4.08
C PHE A 340 9.17 25.22 -4.89
N ALA A 341 10.34 25.14 -4.24
CA ALA A 341 11.64 24.94 -4.89
C ALA A 341 11.92 23.47 -5.26
N PHE A 342 11.14 22.55 -4.72
CA PHE A 342 11.34 21.12 -4.89
C PHE A 342 10.74 20.61 -6.21
N ASP A 343 11.58 20.25 -7.18
CA ASP A 343 11.20 19.61 -8.44
C ASP A 343 10.92 18.11 -8.22
N ARG A 344 9.64 17.78 -7.97
CA ARG A 344 9.19 16.42 -7.71
C ARG A 344 9.29 15.52 -8.93
N GLU A 345 9.10 16.07 -10.12
CA GLU A 345 9.22 15.30 -11.37
C GLU A 345 10.67 14.84 -11.58
N ALA A 346 11.65 15.74 -11.43
CA ALA A 346 13.05 15.39 -11.48
C ALA A 346 13.46 14.39 -10.39
N TYR A 347 12.88 14.51 -9.19
CA TYR A 347 13.08 13.57 -8.09
C TYR A 347 12.51 12.18 -8.43
N ALA A 348 11.27 12.10 -8.90
CA ALA A 348 10.62 10.84 -9.29
C ALA A 348 11.34 10.15 -10.45
N ALA A 349 11.87 10.93 -11.41
CA ALA A 349 12.61 10.40 -12.56
C ALA A 349 13.85 9.59 -12.17
N GLN A 350 14.41 9.82 -10.98
CA GLN A 350 15.59 9.08 -10.51
C GLN A 350 15.30 7.59 -10.32
N THR A 351 14.08 7.23 -10.01
CA THR A 351 13.64 5.84 -9.79
C THR A 351 12.78 5.30 -10.92
N SER A 352 11.83 6.08 -11.40
CA SER A 352 10.85 5.65 -12.40
C SER A 352 11.29 5.89 -13.86
N GLY A 353 12.37 6.67 -14.07
CA GLY A 353 12.74 7.19 -15.39
C GLY A 353 11.82 8.35 -15.83
N ALA A 354 12.29 9.15 -16.80
CA ALA A 354 11.60 10.35 -17.24
C ALA A 354 10.17 10.08 -17.80
N ASP A 355 9.99 8.97 -18.50
CA ASP A 355 8.68 8.63 -19.12
C ASP A 355 7.59 8.30 -18.08
N ALA A 356 7.98 7.89 -16.88
CA ALA A 356 7.05 7.50 -15.80
C ALA A 356 7.05 8.48 -14.61
N ALA A 357 7.91 9.47 -14.61
CA ALA A 357 8.13 10.37 -13.48
C ALA A 357 6.83 11.02 -12.99
N THR A 358 6.05 11.62 -13.90
CA THR A 358 4.77 12.25 -13.53
C THR A 358 3.72 11.22 -13.08
N LYS A 359 3.79 9.97 -13.55
CA LYS A 359 2.78 8.93 -13.27
C LYS A 359 2.76 8.44 -11.83
N ILE A 360 3.82 8.76 -11.06
CA ILE A 360 3.90 8.37 -9.64
C ILE A 360 3.83 9.56 -8.69
N LEU A 361 3.69 10.80 -9.20
CA LEU A 361 3.64 11.98 -8.33
C LEU A 361 2.41 11.97 -7.44
N ARG A 362 2.62 12.29 -6.17
CA ARG A 362 1.60 12.46 -5.14
C ARG A 362 1.80 13.83 -4.48
N ASN A 363 0.74 14.65 -4.47
CA ASN A 363 0.82 16.04 -4.01
C ASN A 363 0.21 16.27 -2.61
N THR A 364 -0.46 15.26 -2.06
CA THR A 364 -1.08 15.30 -0.73
C THR A 364 -0.77 14.03 0.06
N LEU A 365 -0.96 14.05 1.36
CA LEU A 365 -0.83 12.84 2.18
C LEU A 365 -2.01 11.89 1.92
N VAL A 366 -3.24 12.40 2.00
CA VAL A 366 -4.43 11.64 1.56
C VAL A 366 -4.51 11.72 0.04
N PRO A 367 -4.52 10.60 -0.69
CA PRO A 367 -4.66 10.64 -2.14
C PRO A 367 -5.90 11.43 -2.59
N PRO A 368 -5.83 12.27 -3.63
CA PRO A 368 -6.93 13.18 -4.00
C PRO A 368 -8.22 12.45 -4.38
N THR A 369 -8.13 11.21 -4.86
CA THR A 369 -9.29 10.38 -5.26
C THR A 369 -9.67 9.31 -4.23
N PHE A 370 -9.09 9.36 -3.01
CA PHE A 370 -9.27 8.32 -1.98
C PHE A 370 -10.72 8.19 -1.51
N VAL A 371 -11.40 9.32 -1.34
CA VAL A 371 -12.83 9.40 -1.01
C VAL A 371 -13.49 10.54 -1.78
N GLN A 372 -14.81 10.57 -1.78
CA GLN A 372 -15.61 11.64 -2.40
C GLN A 372 -16.47 12.36 -1.36
N VAL A 373 -16.61 13.66 -1.52
CA VAL A 373 -17.51 14.53 -0.74
C VAL A 373 -18.66 14.95 -1.64
N ASN A 374 -19.84 14.36 -1.46
CA ASN A 374 -21.01 14.61 -2.30
C ASN A 374 -20.76 14.46 -3.83
N GLY A 375 -19.95 13.47 -4.19
CA GLY A 375 -19.59 13.18 -5.58
C GLY A 375 -18.42 14.00 -6.14
N GLU A 376 -17.84 14.91 -5.34
CA GLU A 376 -16.61 15.63 -5.68
C GLU A 376 -15.40 14.92 -5.06
N GLU A 377 -14.30 14.83 -5.79
CA GLU A 377 -13.05 14.23 -5.31
C GLU A 377 -12.49 15.00 -4.12
N PHE A 378 -11.99 14.28 -3.12
CA PHE A 378 -11.42 14.83 -1.89
C PHE A 378 -10.37 15.91 -2.15
N GLY A 379 -9.46 15.68 -3.10
CA GLY A 379 -8.41 16.64 -3.47
C GLY A 379 -8.97 17.99 -3.92
N LYS A 380 -10.12 18.01 -4.64
CA LYS A 380 -10.76 19.26 -5.06
C LYS A 380 -11.39 20.03 -3.89
N VAL A 381 -11.89 19.31 -2.91
CA VAL A 381 -12.39 19.94 -1.68
C VAL A 381 -11.22 20.52 -0.86
N VAL A 382 -10.07 19.83 -0.81
CA VAL A 382 -8.84 20.34 -0.19
C VAL A 382 -8.37 21.61 -0.89
N GLU A 383 -8.30 21.65 -2.23
CA GLU A 383 -7.89 22.84 -3.01
C GLU A 383 -8.74 24.06 -2.67
N LYS A 384 -10.07 23.90 -2.61
CA LYS A 384 -10.99 25.00 -2.24
C LYS A 384 -10.73 25.57 -0.86
N GLN A 385 -10.32 24.73 0.09
CA GLN A 385 -10.01 25.18 1.44
C GLN A 385 -8.59 25.76 1.51
N LEU A 386 -7.64 25.18 0.77
CA LEU A 386 -6.24 25.61 0.76
C LEU A 386 -6.07 27.05 0.29
N VAL A 387 -6.82 27.49 -0.73
CA VAL A 387 -6.75 28.88 -1.24
C VAL A 387 -7.16 29.93 -0.18
N THR A 388 -7.80 29.53 0.91
CA THR A 388 -8.14 30.45 2.03
C THR A 388 -6.93 30.81 2.90
N TYR A 389 -5.84 30.05 2.80
CA TYR A 389 -4.61 30.30 3.56
C TYR A 389 -3.72 31.39 2.93
N GLY A 390 -3.75 31.51 1.58
CA GLY A 390 -2.98 32.55 0.91
C GLY A 390 -3.06 32.49 -0.61
N ASP A 391 -2.60 33.58 -1.24
CA ASP A 391 -2.58 33.74 -2.70
C ASP A 391 -1.60 32.77 -3.38
N GLU A 392 -0.61 32.28 -2.65
CA GLU A 392 0.38 31.30 -3.12
C GLU A 392 -0.28 29.98 -3.54
N TRP A 393 -1.49 29.68 -3.07
CA TRP A 393 -2.20 28.44 -3.34
C TRP A 393 -3.21 28.53 -4.51
N LYS A 394 -3.48 29.72 -5.06
CA LYS A 394 -4.55 29.93 -6.05
C LYS A 394 -4.45 29.07 -7.31
N ASP A 395 -3.24 28.83 -7.82
CA ASP A 395 -3.01 28.09 -9.08
C ASP A 395 -2.38 26.71 -8.83
N VAL A 396 -2.56 26.16 -7.63
CA VAL A 396 -2.06 24.83 -7.29
C VAL A 396 -3.12 23.79 -7.61
N ASN A 397 -2.72 22.78 -8.37
CA ASN A 397 -3.50 21.57 -8.63
C ASN A 397 -2.88 20.43 -7.82
N LEU A 398 -3.64 19.88 -6.88
CA LEU A 398 -3.19 18.82 -5.98
C LEU A 398 -3.47 17.40 -6.49
N ASP A 399 -4.05 17.28 -7.70
CA ASP A 399 -4.27 15.96 -8.29
C ASP A 399 -2.95 15.20 -8.45
N ASP A 400 -3.03 13.89 -8.43
CA ASP A 400 -1.89 13.04 -8.75
C ASP A 400 -1.38 13.34 -10.18
N ALA A 401 -0.11 13.09 -10.40
CA ALA A 401 0.57 13.37 -11.66
C ALA A 401 0.68 14.85 -12.06
N GLN A 402 0.35 15.80 -11.18
CA GLN A 402 0.50 17.23 -11.42
C GLN A 402 1.81 17.77 -10.83
N THR A 403 2.37 18.80 -11.47
CA THR A 403 3.68 19.40 -11.10
C THR A 403 3.56 20.84 -10.59
N THR A 404 2.35 21.33 -10.34
CA THR A 404 2.08 22.74 -10.02
C THR A 404 2.65 23.19 -8.66
N LEU A 405 3.04 22.26 -7.78
CA LEU A 405 3.77 22.58 -6.55
C LEU A 405 5.21 23.05 -6.82
N TYR A 406 5.82 22.66 -7.94
CA TYR A 406 7.11 23.21 -8.33
C TYR A 406 6.94 24.57 -9.00
N ASN A 407 7.28 25.64 -8.29
CA ASN A 407 7.13 27.01 -8.79
C ASN A 407 8.25 27.91 -8.25
N GLN A 408 9.21 28.22 -9.11
CA GLN A 408 10.41 28.99 -8.72
C GLN A 408 10.10 30.41 -8.27
N GLU A 409 9.09 31.07 -8.83
CA GLU A 409 8.70 32.43 -8.45
C GLU A 409 8.08 32.46 -7.06
N LYS A 410 7.15 31.54 -6.78
CA LYS A 410 6.57 31.37 -5.44
C LYS A 410 7.65 31.00 -4.42
N ALA A 411 8.53 30.07 -4.75
CA ALA A 411 9.64 29.67 -3.88
C ALA A 411 10.51 30.87 -3.46
N LYS A 412 10.87 31.74 -4.39
CA LYS A 412 11.66 32.94 -4.10
C LYS A 412 10.88 33.95 -3.29
N ALA A 413 9.59 34.15 -3.60
CA ALA A 413 8.74 35.08 -2.86
C ALA A 413 8.59 34.67 -1.39
N GLU A 414 8.30 33.39 -1.12
CA GLU A 414 8.19 32.87 0.25
C GLU A 414 9.55 32.90 0.96
N PHE A 415 10.64 32.62 0.24
CA PHE A 415 11.98 32.69 0.82
C PHE A 415 12.37 34.11 1.24
N GLU A 416 12.06 35.15 0.46
CA GLU A 416 12.34 36.53 0.84
C GLU A 416 11.55 36.95 2.09
N LYS A 417 10.28 36.54 2.24
CA LYS A 417 9.50 36.75 3.46
C LYS A 417 10.19 36.08 4.67
N ALA A 418 10.54 34.80 4.53
CA ALA A 418 11.22 34.04 5.57
C ALA A 418 12.56 34.69 5.96
N LYS A 419 13.36 35.06 4.97
CA LYS A 419 14.70 35.63 5.15
C LYS A 419 14.64 36.96 5.93
N GLU A 420 13.70 37.83 5.60
CA GLU A 420 13.51 39.12 6.31
C GLU A 420 13.21 38.88 7.79
N GLN A 421 12.34 37.94 8.12
CA GLN A 421 12.00 37.60 9.48
C GLN A 421 13.18 36.93 10.21
N LEU A 422 13.78 35.91 9.60
CA LEU A 422 14.87 35.13 10.20
C LEU A 422 16.12 36.00 10.47
N GLN A 423 16.41 36.96 9.59
CA GLN A 423 17.51 37.92 9.81
C GLN A 423 17.27 38.82 11.03
N LYS A 424 16.02 39.25 11.26
CA LYS A 424 15.65 40.03 12.46
C LYS A 424 15.82 39.20 13.75
N GLU A 425 15.67 37.88 13.63
CA GLU A 425 15.84 36.92 14.74
C GLU A 425 17.32 36.51 14.93
N GLY A 426 18.23 36.99 14.07
CA GLY A 426 19.67 36.73 14.16
C GLY A 426 20.11 35.42 13.55
N VAL A 427 19.27 34.81 12.69
CA VAL A 427 19.58 33.58 11.97
C VAL A 427 20.73 33.80 10.99
N GLN A 428 21.67 32.88 10.98
CA GLN A 428 22.83 32.90 10.08
C GLN A 428 22.54 32.09 8.81
N PHE A 429 22.93 32.63 7.66
CA PHE A 429 22.85 31.98 6.36
C PHE A 429 24.26 31.54 5.90
N PRO A 430 24.38 30.48 5.06
CA PRO A 430 23.28 29.63 4.58
C PRO A 430 22.66 28.74 5.67
N ILE A 431 21.39 28.39 5.47
CA ILE A 431 20.72 27.36 6.27
C ILE A 431 21.20 25.99 5.78
N HIS A 432 21.68 25.16 6.67
CA HIS A 432 22.17 23.82 6.39
C HIS A 432 21.11 22.76 6.72
N LEU A 433 20.57 22.07 5.71
CA LEU A 433 19.59 21.00 5.88
C LEU A 433 20.28 19.63 5.71
N ASP A 434 20.48 18.90 6.80
CA ASP A 434 20.98 17.52 6.75
C ASP A 434 19.86 16.58 6.29
N TYR A 435 20.03 15.99 5.11
CA TYR A 435 19.13 15.00 4.54
C TYR A 435 19.78 13.60 4.62
N VAL A 436 19.26 12.75 5.49
CA VAL A 436 19.81 11.41 5.73
C VAL A 436 19.32 10.41 4.69
N VAL A 437 20.23 9.59 4.17
CA VAL A 437 19.95 8.52 3.19
C VAL A 437 20.84 7.31 3.47
N SER A 438 20.36 6.10 3.13
CA SER A 438 21.23 4.92 3.10
C SER A 438 22.29 5.04 2.01
N GLN A 439 23.55 4.80 2.35
CA GLN A 439 24.68 4.87 1.39
C GLN A 439 24.63 3.77 0.34
N THR A 440 23.95 2.66 0.60
CA THR A 440 23.84 1.51 -0.29
C THR A 440 22.60 1.59 -1.20
N ASP A 441 21.60 2.40 -0.84
CA ASP A 441 20.44 2.67 -1.68
C ASP A 441 20.73 3.77 -2.70
N ASN A 442 21.17 3.37 -3.89
CA ASN A 442 21.47 4.30 -4.97
C ASN A 442 20.27 5.17 -5.36
N SER A 443 19.06 4.66 -5.23
CA SER A 443 17.83 5.40 -5.56
C SER A 443 17.62 6.56 -4.59
N GLN A 444 17.73 6.31 -3.28
CA GLN A 444 17.65 7.36 -2.27
C GLN A 444 18.75 8.42 -2.47
N VAL A 445 19.98 7.99 -2.74
CA VAL A 445 21.10 8.91 -2.98
C VAL A 445 20.84 9.80 -4.20
N GLN A 446 20.33 9.26 -5.29
CA GLN A 446 19.99 10.01 -6.50
C GLN A 446 18.81 10.95 -6.26
N GLN A 447 17.78 10.50 -5.57
CA GLN A 447 16.64 11.33 -5.20
C GLN A 447 17.05 12.50 -4.29
N ALA A 448 17.88 12.26 -3.28
CA ALA A 448 18.40 13.32 -2.42
C ALA A 448 19.28 14.32 -3.21
N SER A 449 20.05 13.83 -4.18
CA SER A 449 20.85 14.69 -5.06
C SER A 449 19.97 15.57 -5.96
N SER A 450 18.85 15.02 -6.46
CA SER A 450 17.86 15.77 -7.24
C SER A 450 17.17 16.84 -6.40
N PHE A 451 16.76 16.51 -5.18
CA PHE A 451 16.20 17.47 -4.22
C PHE A 451 17.18 18.61 -3.94
N LYS A 452 18.43 18.27 -3.58
CA LYS A 452 19.52 19.25 -3.38
C LYS A 452 19.65 20.18 -4.57
N GLN A 453 19.78 19.62 -5.77
CA GLN A 453 19.98 20.39 -6.98
C GLN A 453 18.84 21.37 -7.24
N SER A 454 17.58 20.95 -7.11
CA SER A 454 16.43 21.82 -7.34
C SER A 454 16.33 22.95 -6.31
N VAL A 455 16.46 22.63 -5.02
CA VAL A 455 16.34 23.61 -3.94
C VAL A 455 17.47 24.65 -3.99
N GLU A 456 18.73 24.21 -4.13
CA GLU A 456 19.88 25.12 -4.21
C GLU A 456 19.89 25.96 -5.49
N ALA A 457 19.43 25.42 -6.62
CA ALA A 457 19.33 26.19 -7.87
C ALA A 457 18.28 27.31 -7.79
N VAL A 458 17.17 27.08 -7.07
CA VAL A 458 16.07 28.06 -6.97
C VAL A 458 16.34 29.08 -5.88
N LEU A 459 16.74 28.65 -4.67
CA LEU A 459 16.91 29.51 -3.50
C LEU A 459 18.32 30.10 -3.39
N GLY A 460 19.31 29.51 -4.07
CA GLY A 460 20.73 29.89 -4.02
C GLY A 460 21.49 29.24 -2.87
N ALA A 461 22.69 28.71 -3.16
CA ALA A 461 23.54 28.05 -2.18
C ALA A 461 24.06 28.98 -1.07
N ASP A 462 24.07 30.29 -1.29
CA ASP A 462 24.36 31.29 -0.24
C ASP A 462 23.22 31.44 0.79
N ASN A 463 22.05 30.90 0.49
CA ASN A 463 20.86 30.95 1.33
C ASN A 463 20.53 29.59 1.95
N VAL A 464 20.53 28.52 1.17
CA VAL A 464 20.18 27.16 1.61
C VAL A 464 21.16 26.16 1.00
N VAL A 465 21.70 25.30 1.85
CA VAL A 465 22.55 24.17 1.47
C VAL A 465 21.89 22.88 1.95
N VAL A 466 21.69 21.93 1.06
CA VAL A 466 21.23 20.59 1.41
C VAL A 466 22.46 19.67 1.57
N ASP A 467 22.71 19.24 2.78
CA ASP A 467 23.83 18.38 3.13
C ASP A 467 23.37 16.92 3.18
N ILE A 468 23.70 16.14 2.15
CA ILE A 468 23.31 14.73 2.07
C ILE A 468 24.18 13.89 3.00
N GLN A 469 23.58 13.38 4.06
CA GLN A 469 24.22 12.52 5.05
C GLN A 469 24.06 11.05 4.63
N LYS A 470 25.08 10.49 3.99
CA LYS A 470 25.13 9.07 3.59
C LYS A 470 25.60 8.24 4.76
N VAL A 471 24.71 7.46 5.34
CA VAL A 471 24.97 6.61 6.50
C VAL A 471 24.89 5.13 6.14
N SER A 472 25.40 4.24 7.00
CA SER A 472 25.23 2.80 6.82
C SER A 472 23.75 2.41 6.87
N ASP A 473 23.38 1.24 6.31
CA ASP A 473 22.00 0.75 6.37
C ASP A 473 21.52 0.57 7.81
N ASP A 474 22.39 0.08 8.68
CA ASP A 474 22.07 -0.09 10.10
C ASP A 474 21.81 1.27 10.78
N ASP A 475 22.66 2.28 10.53
CA ASP A 475 22.46 3.63 11.06
C ASP A 475 21.20 4.27 10.47
N PHE A 476 20.98 4.13 9.15
CA PHE A 476 19.77 4.64 8.50
C PHE A 476 18.52 4.06 9.12
N ASN A 477 18.47 2.74 9.28
CA ASN A 477 17.32 2.06 9.88
C ASN A 477 17.14 2.44 11.37
N ASN A 478 18.22 2.57 12.12
CA ASN A 478 18.16 3.01 13.51
C ASN A 478 17.69 4.46 13.65
N ILE A 479 18.06 5.35 12.74
CA ILE A 479 17.62 6.74 12.74
C ILE A 479 16.14 6.86 12.29
N THR A 480 15.69 6.03 11.37
CA THR A 480 14.37 6.16 10.73
C THR A 480 13.33 5.15 11.21
N TYR A 481 13.60 3.83 11.11
CA TYR A 481 12.55 2.79 11.26
C TYR A 481 12.50 2.12 12.63
N PHE A 482 13.69 1.85 13.24
CA PHE A 482 13.75 0.99 14.43
C PHE A 482 13.62 1.73 15.75
N THR A 483 13.49 3.04 15.73
CA THR A 483 13.31 3.86 16.93
C THR A 483 11.98 4.57 16.91
N ASP A 484 11.26 4.48 18.03
CA ASP A 484 9.91 5.00 18.20
C ASP A 484 9.90 6.35 18.94
N THR A 485 11.07 6.99 19.10
CA THR A 485 11.21 8.25 19.82
C THR A 485 11.80 9.34 18.97
N ALA A 486 11.29 10.54 19.13
CA ALA A 486 11.76 11.74 18.44
C ALA A 486 13.24 12.06 18.74
N ALA A 487 13.70 11.77 19.96
CA ALA A 487 15.07 12.03 20.39
C ALA A 487 16.14 11.28 19.58
N GLU A 488 15.77 10.17 18.94
CA GLU A 488 16.68 9.37 18.11
C GLU A 488 16.74 9.82 16.64
N LYS A 489 15.86 10.77 16.23
CA LYS A 489 15.76 11.26 14.85
C LYS A 489 16.87 12.24 14.52
N ASP A 490 17.98 11.74 14.02
CA ASP A 490 19.23 12.49 13.77
C ASP A 490 19.30 13.00 12.31
N TYR A 491 18.36 13.87 11.94
CA TYR A 491 18.27 14.53 10.63
C TYR A 491 17.46 15.82 10.72
N ASP A 492 17.58 16.70 9.72
CA ASP A 492 16.67 17.83 9.51
C ASP A 492 15.54 17.45 8.54
N LEU A 493 15.85 16.53 7.60
CA LEU A 493 14.93 16.02 6.59
C LEU A 493 15.12 14.53 6.41
N ALA A 494 14.02 13.79 6.35
CA ALA A 494 14.04 12.36 6.03
C ALA A 494 12.77 11.93 5.29
N GLY A 495 12.87 10.82 4.55
CA GLY A 495 11.74 10.17 3.92
C GLY A 495 10.84 9.48 4.94
N GLY A 496 9.53 9.60 4.73
CA GLY A 496 8.48 8.86 5.42
C GLY A 496 7.39 8.43 4.45
N GLY A 497 6.43 7.68 4.93
CA GLY A 497 5.31 7.25 4.11
C GLY A 497 4.21 6.60 4.92
N TRP A 498 3.03 6.47 4.32
CA TRP A 498 1.88 5.82 4.92
C TRP A 498 1.09 5.00 3.90
N VAL A 499 0.64 3.83 4.33
CA VAL A 499 -0.27 2.96 3.59
C VAL A 499 -1.62 2.99 4.32
N PRO A 500 -2.75 3.15 3.62
CA PRO A 500 -4.04 3.23 4.29
C PRO A 500 -4.46 1.88 4.87
N ASP A 501 -4.97 1.89 6.09
CA ASP A 501 -5.46 0.70 6.77
C ASP A 501 -6.96 0.46 6.51
N TYR A 502 -7.72 1.54 6.29
CA TYR A 502 -9.17 1.54 6.03
C TYR A 502 -9.57 2.76 5.20
N GLN A 503 -10.76 2.72 4.59
CA GLN A 503 -11.22 3.75 3.64
C GLN A 503 -11.87 4.94 4.34
N ASP A 504 -11.05 5.73 5.04
CA ASP A 504 -11.41 7.01 5.65
C ASP A 504 -10.15 7.88 5.72
N PRO A 505 -10.22 9.21 5.46
CA PRO A 505 -9.05 10.09 5.48
C PRO A 505 -8.28 10.09 6.80
N SER A 506 -8.93 9.70 7.90
CA SER A 506 -8.28 9.59 9.21
C SER A 506 -7.11 8.62 9.20
N THR A 507 -7.16 7.56 8.39
CA THR A 507 -6.06 6.57 8.31
C THR A 507 -4.71 7.22 7.99
N TYR A 508 -4.72 8.29 7.18
CA TYR A 508 -3.52 9.05 6.85
C TYR A 508 -3.26 10.19 7.86
N LEU A 509 -4.25 11.02 8.09
CA LEU A 509 -4.07 12.28 8.80
C LEU A 509 -3.82 12.08 10.29
N GLU A 510 -4.42 11.07 10.90
CA GLU A 510 -4.18 10.74 12.30
C GLU A 510 -2.81 10.14 12.57
N SER A 511 -2.15 9.56 11.55
CA SER A 511 -0.79 9.06 11.69
C SER A 511 0.20 10.15 12.11
N LEU A 512 -0.10 11.40 11.75
CA LEU A 512 0.66 12.60 12.11
C LEU A 512 -0.03 13.46 13.21
N SER A 513 -0.98 12.91 13.96
CA SER A 513 -1.62 13.62 15.07
C SER A 513 -0.61 13.97 16.17
N PRO A 514 -0.54 15.23 16.61
CA PRO A 514 0.35 15.59 17.72
C PRO A 514 -0.11 15.00 19.06
N VAL A 515 -1.34 14.46 19.14
CA VAL A 515 -1.91 13.87 20.37
C VAL A 515 -1.50 12.40 20.51
N ASN A 516 -1.61 11.61 19.44
CA ASN A 516 -1.47 10.16 19.48
C ASN A 516 -1.00 9.56 18.15
N GLY A 517 -0.47 10.36 17.22
CA GLY A 517 -0.06 9.90 15.89
C GLY A 517 1.06 8.86 15.96
N SER A 518 0.84 7.74 15.29
CA SER A 518 1.74 6.59 15.33
C SER A 518 3.12 6.84 14.71
N VAL A 519 3.25 7.85 13.84
CA VAL A 519 4.51 8.23 13.20
C VAL A 519 4.85 9.72 13.38
N PHE A 520 4.22 10.38 14.34
CA PHE A 520 4.46 11.80 14.61
C PHE A 520 5.92 12.08 15.02
N TYR A 521 6.56 11.13 15.69
CA TYR A 521 7.97 11.20 16.09
C TYR A 521 8.95 11.37 14.91
N TYR A 522 8.55 11.03 13.68
CA TYR A 522 9.35 11.32 12.48
C TYR A 522 9.59 12.82 12.27
N LEU A 523 8.70 13.65 12.78
CA LEU A 523 8.84 15.12 12.74
C LEU A 523 9.67 15.67 13.90
N GLY A 524 10.36 14.81 14.65
CA GLY A 524 11.26 15.18 15.74
C GLY A 524 10.58 15.52 17.05
N VAL A 525 9.30 15.15 17.21
CA VAL A 525 8.52 15.38 18.43
C VAL A 525 7.64 14.17 18.73
N ASP A 526 7.66 13.67 19.95
CA ASP A 526 6.80 12.58 20.37
C ASP A 526 5.34 13.05 20.53
N ALA A 527 4.40 12.24 20.08
CA ALA A 527 2.97 12.52 20.25
C ALA A 527 2.62 12.59 21.75
N GLY A 528 1.74 13.55 22.09
CA GLY A 528 1.35 13.82 23.49
C GLY A 528 2.39 14.58 24.30
N SER A 529 3.53 14.97 23.72
CA SER A 529 4.54 15.78 24.41
C SER A 529 4.15 17.26 24.46
N ASN A 530 4.79 18.00 25.38
CA ASN A 530 4.62 19.46 25.51
C ASN A 530 5.80 20.23 24.89
N SER A 531 6.40 19.73 23.80
CA SER A 531 7.50 20.44 23.14
C SER A 531 7.05 21.82 22.65
N PRO A 532 7.84 22.88 22.91
CA PRO A 532 7.56 24.21 22.35
C PRO A 532 7.49 24.24 20.83
N ALA A 533 8.13 23.30 20.15
CA ALA A 533 8.09 23.18 18.68
C ALA A 533 6.67 22.91 18.16
N ILE A 534 5.85 22.15 18.89
CA ILE A 534 4.44 21.90 18.57
C ILE A 534 3.66 23.24 18.48
N THR A 535 3.88 24.11 19.47
CA THR A 535 3.24 25.43 19.51
C THR A 535 3.81 26.35 18.42
N ALA A 536 5.13 26.30 18.18
CA ALA A 536 5.80 27.17 17.21
C ALA A 536 5.31 26.94 15.77
N VAL A 537 4.90 25.71 15.42
CA VAL A 537 4.36 25.36 14.08
C VAL A 537 2.83 25.22 14.07
N ASP A 538 2.15 25.58 15.15
CA ASP A 538 0.67 25.57 15.29
C ASP A 538 0.02 24.18 15.09
N PHE A 539 0.68 23.12 15.52
CA PHE A 539 0.08 21.77 15.50
C PHE A 539 -1.19 21.64 16.37
N GLY A 540 -1.39 22.60 17.31
CA GLY A 540 -2.63 22.68 18.07
C GLY A 540 -3.85 22.86 17.18
N LYS A 541 -3.73 23.67 16.11
CA LYS A 541 -4.79 23.84 15.11
C LYS A 541 -5.09 22.54 14.34
N TYR A 542 -4.04 21.81 13.98
CA TYR A 542 -4.21 20.50 13.32
C TYR A 542 -4.94 19.49 14.23
N ALA A 543 -4.56 19.44 15.51
CA ALA A 543 -5.25 18.58 16.49
C ALA A 543 -6.74 18.92 16.64
N GLU A 544 -7.09 20.22 16.64
CA GLU A 544 -8.49 20.65 16.65
C GLU A 544 -9.24 20.20 15.41
N LEU A 545 -8.67 20.38 14.22
CA LEU A 545 -9.27 19.94 12.95
C LEU A 545 -9.51 18.43 12.91
N LEU A 546 -8.54 17.62 13.35
CA LEU A 546 -8.71 16.18 13.48
C LEU A 546 -9.81 15.81 14.48
N LYS A 547 -9.83 16.47 15.65
CA LYS A 547 -10.86 16.25 16.68
C LYS A 547 -12.26 16.56 16.15
N ASP A 548 -12.43 17.67 15.43
CA ASP A 548 -13.71 18.07 14.85
C ASP A 548 -14.19 17.10 13.76
N ALA A 549 -13.25 16.59 12.93
CA ALA A 549 -13.56 15.59 11.93
C ALA A 549 -13.95 14.24 12.57
N ASN A 550 -13.23 13.81 13.62
CA ASN A 550 -13.52 12.58 14.36
C ASN A 550 -14.85 12.62 15.11
N ALA A 551 -15.28 13.79 15.56
CA ALA A 551 -16.56 13.95 16.23
C ALA A 551 -17.76 13.82 15.29
N GLU A 552 -17.55 13.95 13.97
CA GLU A 552 -18.60 13.74 12.98
C GLU A 552 -18.72 12.26 12.64
N VAL A 553 -19.81 11.64 13.07
CA VAL A 553 -20.08 10.21 12.91
C VAL A 553 -21.40 9.93 12.15
N SER A 554 -22.21 10.98 11.96
CA SER A 554 -23.55 10.86 11.40
C SER A 554 -23.61 11.17 9.90
N ASP A 555 -22.77 12.10 9.43
CA ASP A 555 -22.71 12.54 8.03
C ASP A 555 -21.30 12.36 7.47
N GLN A 556 -21.15 11.35 6.62
CA GLN A 556 -19.85 11.00 6.02
C GLN A 556 -19.30 12.14 5.13
N ALA A 557 -20.15 12.85 4.41
CA ALA A 557 -19.71 13.94 3.55
C ALA A 557 -19.19 15.11 4.37
N VAL A 558 -19.90 15.49 5.45
CA VAL A 558 -19.43 16.51 6.42
C VAL A 558 -18.15 16.08 7.12
N ARG A 559 -18.04 14.80 7.49
CA ARG A 559 -16.81 14.23 8.05
C ARG A 559 -15.63 14.41 7.10
N TYR A 560 -15.80 14.04 5.84
CA TYR A 560 -14.73 14.16 4.84
C TYR A 560 -14.37 15.61 4.51
N GLU A 561 -15.35 16.52 4.50
CA GLU A 561 -15.10 17.95 4.34
C GLU A 561 -14.24 18.51 5.48
N LYS A 562 -14.49 18.08 6.73
CA LYS A 562 -13.66 18.44 7.90
C LYS A 562 -12.24 17.87 7.80
N TYR A 563 -12.08 16.62 7.30
CA TYR A 563 -10.74 16.08 7.04
C TYR A 563 -10.03 16.80 5.88
N ALA A 564 -10.78 17.31 4.89
CA ALA A 564 -10.20 18.14 3.85
C ALA A 564 -9.61 19.44 4.43
N ALA A 565 -10.23 20.02 5.48
CA ALA A 565 -9.66 21.15 6.21
C ALA A 565 -8.35 20.78 6.91
N ALA A 566 -8.25 19.60 7.52
CA ALA A 566 -7.03 19.12 8.13
C ALA A 566 -5.91 18.87 7.09
N GLN A 567 -6.25 18.29 5.93
CA GLN A 567 -5.30 18.12 4.83
C GLN A 567 -4.86 19.48 4.26
N ALA A 568 -5.77 20.45 4.10
CA ALA A 568 -5.42 21.78 3.61
C ALA A 568 -4.46 22.50 4.57
N TRP A 569 -4.70 22.41 5.88
CA TRP A 569 -3.79 22.93 6.89
C TRP A 569 -2.40 22.26 6.79
N LEU A 570 -2.36 20.92 6.67
CA LEU A 570 -1.11 20.17 6.58
C LEU A 570 -0.31 20.56 5.33
N THR A 571 -1.00 20.76 4.20
CA THR A 571 -0.39 21.22 2.94
C THR A 571 0.16 22.65 3.08
N ASP A 572 -0.63 23.59 3.64
CA ASP A 572 -0.21 24.98 3.89
C ASP A 572 0.99 25.04 4.84
N SER A 573 1.01 24.22 5.88
CA SER A 573 2.09 24.17 6.85
C SER A 573 3.45 23.76 6.23
N SER A 574 3.42 23.02 5.13
CA SER A 574 4.60 22.41 4.46
C SER A 574 5.54 21.67 5.43
N LEU A 575 5.00 21.10 6.52
CA LEU A 575 5.76 20.28 7.47
C LEU A 575 6.17 18.95 6.90
N ILE A 576 5.38 18.44 5.95
CA ILE A 576 5.72 17.34 5.08
C ILE A 576 5.65 17.80 3.62
N LEU A 577 6.51 17.25 2.80
CA LEU A 577 6.57 17.48 1.37
C LEU A 577 6.19 16.18 0.65
N PRO A 578 4.93 15.97 0.26
CA PRO A 578 4.55 14.77 -0.49
C PRO A 578 5.38 14.63 -1.74
N THR A 579 5.72 13.37 -2.09
CA THR A 579 6.65 13.08 -3.19
C THR A 579 6.02 12.18 -4.24
N VAL A 580 5.91 10.89 -3.95
CA VAL A 580 5.47 9.87 -4.90
C VAL A 580 4.52 8.87 -4.21
N SER A 581 3.82 8.10 -5.03
CA SER A 581 3.09 6.90 -4.61
C SER A 581 3.78 5.64 -5.14
N ASN A 582 3.33 4.48 -4.68
CA ASN A 582 3.57 3.21 -5.36
C ASN A 582 2.66 3.11 -6.60
N GLY A 583 3.06 2.28 -7.57
CA GLY A 583 2.35 2.12 -8.84
C GLY A 583 2.97 2.98 -9.95
N GLY A 584 2.20 3.31 -10.99
CA GLY A 584 2.70 4.08 -12.13
C GLY A 584 3.85 3.42 -12.91
N THR A 585 4.20 2.18 -12.58
CA THR A 585 5.30 1.45 -13.20
C THR A 585 4.93 1.05 -14.62
N PRO A 586 5.82 1.28 -15.61
CA PRO A 586 5.62 0.80 -16.97
C PRO A 586 5.57 -0.73 -17.01
N MET A 587 4.65 -1.29 -17.78
CA MET A 587 4.43 -2.71 -17.87
C MET A 587 3.97 -3.15 -19.25
N LEU A 588 4.19 -4.42 -19.54
CA LEU A 588 3.57 -5.15 -20.64
C LEU A 588 2.62 -6.17 -20.05
N GLN A 589 1.42 -6.27 -20.58
CA GLN A 589 0.41 -7.18 -20.06
C GLN A 589 -0.46 -7.81 -21.13
N ARG A 590 -0.98 -9.00 -20.78
CA ARG A 590 -2.05 -9.69 -21.48
C ARG A 590 -3.34 -9.76 -20.64
N THR A 591 -3.36 -9.03 -19.52
CA THR A 591 -4.55 -8.92 -18.67
C THR A 591 -5.48 -7.86 -19.23
N VAL A 592 -6.75 -8.21 -19.36
CA VAL A 592 -7.78 -7.25 -19.82
C VAL A 592 -7.88 -6.09 -18.82
N PRO A 593 -7.76 -4.84 -19.28
CA PRO A 593 -7.88 -3.68 -18.39
C PRO A 593 -9.20 -3.69 -17.62
N TYR A 594 -9.14 -3.29 -16.35
CA TYR A 594 -10.29 -3.25 -15.44
C TYR A 594 -11.01 -4.60 -15.23
N SER A 595 -10.37 -5.72 -15.51
CA SER A 595 -10.91 -7.05 -15.18
C SER A 595 -10.53 -7.52 -13.76
N ARG A 596 -9.80 -6.72 -12.99
CA ARG A 596 -9.45 -7.04 -11.59
C ARG A 596 -10.29 -6.25 -10.62
N ALA A 597 -10.51 -6.80 -9.42
CA ALA A 597 -10.93 -6.01 -8.28
C ALA A 597 -9.90 -4.91 -7.98
N ALA A 598 -10.35 -3.78 -7.49
CA ALA A 598 -9.50 -2.67 -7.11
C ALA A 598 -9.82 -2.22 -5.69
N SER A 599 -8.82 -1.97 -4.88
CA SER A 599 -8.95 -1.33 -3.58
C SER A 599 -7.60 -0.78 -3.13
N TRP A 600 -7.65 0.22 -2.29
CA TRP A 600 -6.46 0.76 -1.65
C TRP A 600 -6.29 0.20 -0.23
N VAL A 601 -7.28 -0.53 0.28
CA VAL A 601 -7.30 -1.10 1.62
C VAL A 601 -7.73 -2.56 1.59
N GLY A 602 -7.40 -3.29 2.65
CA GLY A 602 -7.73 -4.70 2.78
C GLY A 602 -6.91 -5.60 1.87
N THR A 603 -7.33 -6.84 1.76
CA THR A 603 -6.63 -7.88 0.97
C THR A 603 -7.37 -8.29 -0.30
N LYS A 604 -8.65 -7.95 -0.42
CA LYS A 604 -9.52 -8.41 -1.52
C LYS A 604 -9.46 -7.57 -2.80
N GLY A 605 -8.86 -6.39 -2.77
CA GLY A 605 -8.75 -5.49 -3.94
C GLY A 605 -7.32 -5.34 -4.47
N THR A 606 -6.38 -6.17 -4.03
CA THR A 606 -4.98 -6.09 -4.45
C THR A 606 -4.77 -6.62 -5.86
N GLY A 607 -3.69 -6.19 -6.50
CA GLY A 607 -3.31 -6.64 -7.84
C GLY A 607 -3.01 -8.13 -7.96
N THR A 608 -2.95 -8.86 -6.86
CA THR A 608 -2.74 -10.30 -6.74
C THR A 608 -4.04 -11.08 -6.52
N ASN A 609 -5.20 -10.44 -6.52
CA ASN A 609 -6.49 -11.10 -6.55
C ASN A 609 -6.87 -11.47 -7.99
N TYR A 610 -7.12 -12.76 -8.23
CA TYR A 610 -7.33 -13.30 -9.59
C TYR A 610 -8.80 -13.60 -9.89
N LYS A 611 -9.75 -13.38 -8.96
CA LYS A 611 -11.16 -13.76 -9.11
C LYS A 611 -11.78 -13.25 -10.42
N TYR A 612 -11.65 -11.97 -10.70
CA TYR A 612 -12.28 -11.34 -11.88
C TYR A 612 -11.34 -11.20 -13.08
N LEU A 613 -10.11 -11.70 -12.95
CA LEU A 613 -9.07 -11.50 -13.96
C LEU A 613 -9.40 -12.20 -15.27
N GLU A 614 -9.31 -11.46 -16.36
CA GLU A 614 -9.43 -11.97 -17.72
C GLU A 614 -8.11 -11.81 -18.48
N LEU A 615 -7.81 -12.73 -19.39
CA LEU A 615 -6.62 -12.69 -20.24
C LEU A 615 -6.99 -12.48 -21.71
N SER A 616 -6.15 -11.71 -22.40
CA SER A 616 -6.14 -11.54 -23.85
C SER A 616 -5.06 -12.39 -24.50
N GLU A 617 -5.27 -12.79 -25.74
CA GLU A 617 -4.22 -13.42 -26.58
C GLU A 617 -3.16 -12.40 -26.99
N GLU A 618 -3.57 -11.16 -27.17
CA GLU A 618 -2.70 -10.05 -27.59
C GLU A 618 -2.11 -9.32 -26.41
N VAL A 619 -1.02 -8.63 -26.64
CA VAL A 619 -0.46 -7.65 -25.70
C VAL A 619 -1.35 -6.43 -25.74
N ILE A 620 -1.82 -5.98 -24.59
CA ILE A 620 -2.75 -4.84 -24.46
C ILE A 620 -2.01 -3.65 -23.90
#